data_e3b7a3bf8c8cdf515985450cef4d104c
#
_entry.id   e3b7a3bf8c8cdf515985450cef4d104c
#
_cell.length_a   1.000
_cell.length_b   1.000
_cell.length_c   1.000
_cell.angle_alpha   90.00
_cell.angle_beta   90.00
_cell.angle_gamma   90.00
#
_symmetry.space_group_name_H-M   'P 1'
#
loop_
_entity.id
_entity.type
_entity.pdbx_description
1 polymer ?
#
loop_
_entity_poly.entity_id
_entity_poly.type
_entity_poly.pdbx_seq_one_letter_code
_entity_poly.pdbx_strand_id
1 'polypeptide(L)'
;MKRLDGVLDANVNFGAAKITVYGDASIEAIEKAGAFENLKLRDEKEQRISREPFWKQKENLKVYLSALLLMISWLVGFQYGQGHLFQTIGYCLAIVIGGYTLFRKGLNNLSRLQFDMSTLMTIAIIGAALIGEWGEGATVVILFAISEALERYSMDKARQSIESLMDIAPKEALIRRNGQE
;
A
#
# COMPACT_ATOMS: atom_id res chain seq x y z
N MET A 1 20.68 -7.27 -13.94
CA MET A 1 21.04 -8.12 -12.79
C MET A 1 22.15 -9.15 -13.09
N LYS A 2 22.15 -9.86 -14.20
CA LYS A 2 23.24 -10.81 -14.56
C LYS A 2 24.64 -10.20 -14.81
N ARG A 3 24.77 -8.87 -14.75
CA ARG A 3 26.07 -8.16 -14.90
C ARG A 3 26.64 -7.62 -13.57
N LEU A 4 26.04 -8.00 -12.45
CA LEU A 4 26.54 -7.63 -11.12
C LEU A 4 27.61 -8.62 -10.68
N ASP A 5 28.69 -8.10 -10.12
CA ASP A 5 29.75 -8.92 -9.52
C ASP A 5 29.17 -9.79 -8.40
N GLY A 6 29.44 -11.09 -8.47
CA GLY A 6 28.91 -12.07 -7.52
C GLY A 6 27.58 -12.72 -7.89
N VAL A 7 26.92 -12.34 -8.99
CA VAL A 7 25.69 -13.00 -9.48
C VAL A 7 26.03 -14.01 -10.56
N LEU A 8 25.81 -15.31 -10.29
CA LEU A 8 25.98 -16.40 -11.24
C LEU A 8 24.77 -16.53 -12.17
N ASP A 9 23.57 -16.47 -11.61
CA ASP A 9 22.31 -16.44 -12.35
C ASP A 9 21.23 -15.70 -11.55
N ALA A 10 20.26 -15.11 -12.26
CA ALA A 10 19.15 -14.41 -11.64
C ALA A 10 17.86 -14.67 -12.42
N ASN A 11 16.83 -15.11 -11.71
CA ASN A 11 15.49 -15.31 -12.24
C ASN A 11 14.50 -14.37 -11.55
N VAL A 12 13.76 -13.59 -12.36
CA VAL A 12 12.78 -12.63 -11.85
C VAL A 12 11.38 -13.11 -12.21
N ASN A 13 10.58 -13.36 -11.20
CA ASN A 13 9.17 -13.67 -11.36
C ASN A 13 8.33 -12.46 -10.96
N PHE A 14 7.83 -11.74 -11.94
CA PHE A 14 7.02 -10.53 -11.73
C PHE A 14 5.66 -10.84 -11.10
N GLY A 15 5.04 -11.98 -11.43
CA GLY A 15 3.74 -12.38 -10.88
C GLY A 15 3.79 -12.62 -9.37
N ALA A 16 4.86 -13.28 -8.91
CA ALA A 16 5.09 -13.55 -7.48
C ALA A 16 5.88 -12.43 -6.79
N ALA A 17 6.31 -11.37 -7.50
CA ALA A 17 7.21 -10.33 -7.01
C ALA A 17 8.46 -10.92 -6.33
N LYS A 18 9.01 -12.00 -6.89
CA LYS A 18 10.14 -12.76 -6.35
C LYS A 18 11.33 -12.72 -7.29
N ILE A 19 12.50 -12.45 -6.71
CA ILE A 19 13.78 -12.53 -7.40
C ILE A 19 14.58 -13.65 -6.76
N THR A 20 14.97 -14.63 -7.55
CA THR A 20 15.88 -15.70 -7.12
C THR A 20 17.25 -15.40 -7.72
N VAL A 21 18.22 -15.17 -6.86
CA VAL A 21 19.61 -14.90 -7.26
C VAL A 21 20.48 -16.04 -6.79
N TYR A 22 21.31 -16.57 -7.69
CA TYR A 22 22.33 -17.57 -7.41
C TYR A 22 23.68 -16.86 -7.40
N GLY A 23 24.40 -16.91 -6.27
CA GLY A 23 25.70 -16.25 -6.07
C GLY A 23 25.82 -15.55 -4.73
N ASP A 24 26.95 -14.87 -4.50
CA ASP A 24 27.28 -14.16 -3.25
C ASP A 24 27.03 -12.64 -3.34
N ALA A 25 26.00 -12.21 -4.05
CA ALA A 25 25.66 -10.79 -4.17
C ALA A 25 24.91 -10.31 -2.93
N SER A 26 25.30 -9.14 -2.38
CA SER A 26 24.59 -8.52 -1.27
C SER A 26 23.23 -7.94 -1.70
N ILE A 27 22.25 -7.96 -0.78
CA ILE A 27 20.91 -7.39 -1.02
C ILE A 27 21.03 -5.92 -1.44
N GLU A 28 21.94 -5.15 -0.83
CA GLU A 28 22.18 -3.74 -1.15
C GLU A 28 22.67 -3.52 -2.60
N ALA A 29 23.53 -4.42 -3.10
CA ALA A 29 24.01 -4.34 -4.49
C ALA A 29 22.89 -4.59 -5.49
N ILE A 30 21.99 -5.52 -5.18
CA ILE A 30 20.84 -5.85 -6.01
C ILE A 30 19.78 -4.72 -5.96
N GLU A 31 19.54 -4.13 -4.78
CA GLU A 31 18.65 -2.95 -4.64
C GLU A 31 19.19 -1.75 -5.43
N LYS A 32 20.50 -1.50 -5.38
CA LYS A 32 21.14 -0.41 -6.13
C LYS A 32 21.00 -0.59 -7.63
N ALA A 33 21.08 -1.82 -8.12
CA ALA A 33 20.87 -2.13 -9.52
C ALA A 33 19.38 -2.00 -9.96
N GLY A 34 18.44 -2.17 -9.03
CA GLY A 34 17.01 -1.98 -9.24
C GLY A 34 16.47 -0.61 -8.82
N ALA A 35 17.35 0.33 -8.41
CA ALA A 35 16.94 1.62 -7.83
C ALA A 35 16.16 2.51 -8.82
N PHE A 36 16.31 2.34 -10.12
CA PHE A 36 15.54 3.06 -11.14
C PHE A 36 14.05 2.66 -11.17
N GLU A 37 13.68 1.49 -10.62
CA GLU A 37 12.29 1.01 -10.52
C GLU A 37 11.74 1.13 -9.09
N ASN A 38 12.46 1.76 -8.14
CA ASN A 38 12.07 1.89 -6.74
C ASN A 38 11.85 0.53 -6.03
N LEU A 39 12.54 -0.51 -6.47
CA LEU A 39 12.44 -1.85 -5.91
C LEU A 39 13.12 -1.90 -4.55
N LYS A 40 12.37 -2.28 -3.51
CA LYS A 40 12.89 -2.63 -2.19
C LYS A 40 12.89 -4.14 -2.06
N LEU A 41 14.06 -4.71 -1.80
CA LEU A 41 14.23 -6.13 -1.59
C LEU A 41 14.11 -6.46 -0.10
N ARG A 42 13.48 -7.59 0.20
CA ARG A 42 13.43 -8.18 1.54
C ARG A 42 13.80 -9.65 1.44
N ASP A 43 14.49 -10.16 2.47
CA ASP A 43 14.79 -11.58 2.54
C ASP A 43 13.48 -12.40 2.63
N GLU A 44 13.40 -13.51 1.91
CA GLU A 44 12.24 -14.40 1.91
C GLU A 44 11.92 -14.93 3.32
N LYS A 45 12.96 -15.16 4.14
CA LYS A 45 12.79 -15.60 5.53
C LYS A 45 12.17 -14.51 6.40
N GLU A 46 12.57 -13.24 6.24
CA GLU A 46 11.96 -12.12 6.96
C GLU A 46 10.50 -11.90 6.57
N GLN A 47 10.17 -12.11 5.30
CA GLN A 47 8.80 -11.95 4.81
C GLN A 47 7.84 -13.00 5.39
N ARG A 48 8.32 -14.23 5.62
CA ARG A 48 7.53 -15.28 6.29
C ARG A 48 7.30 -15.01 7.79
N ILE A 49 8.25 -14.35 8.45
CA ILE A 49 8.20 -14.07 9.90
C ILE A 49 7.41 -12.79 10.20
N SER A 50 7.41 -11.79 9.31
CA SER A 50 6.84 -10.46 9.56
C SER A 50 5.48 -10.21 8.93
N ARG A 51 4.72 -11.26 8.57
CA ARG A 51 3.33 -11.10 8.13
C ARG A 51 2.44 -10.74 9.31
N GLU A 52 2.56 -9.49 9.76
CA GLU A 52 1.60 -8.94 10.71
C GLU A 52 0.19 -9.03 10.11
N PRO A 53 -0.80 -9.49 10.88
CA PRO A 53 -2.16 -9.55 10.41
C PRO A 53 -2.60 -8.15 9.95
N PHE A 54 -3.35 -8.07 8.86
CA PHE A 54 -3.85 -6.85 8.22
C PHE A 54 -4.32 -5.79 9.24
N TRP A 55 -4.95 -6.24 10.34
CA TRP A 55 -5.47 -5.39 11.41
C TRP A 55 -4.40 -4.66 12.23
N LYS A 56 -3.16 -5.18 12.29
CA LYS A 56 -2.06 -4.60 13.08
C LYS A 56 -1.11 -3.71 12.28
N GLN A 57 -1.31 -3.60 10.97
CA GLN A 57 -0.47 -2.75 10.15
C GLN A 57 -0.64 -1.28 10.56
N LYS A 58 0.47 -0.59 10.82
CA LYS A 58 0.49 0.81 11.27
C LYS A 58 -0.26 1.77 10.35
N GLU A 59 -0.35 1.44 9.07
CA GLU A 59 -1.09 2.23 8.08
C GLU A 59 -2.61 2.11 8.28
N ASN A 60 -3.09 0.92 8.61
CA ASN A 60 -4.51 0.70 8.86
C ASN A 60 -4.96 1.31 10.20
N LEU A 61 -4.05 1.44 11.19
CA LEU A 61 -4.34 2.12 12.44
C LEU A 61 -4.74 3.59 12.23
N LYS A 62 -4.14 4.28 11.27
CA LYS A 62 -4.52 5.65 10.91
C LYS A 62 -5.94 5.73 10.36
N VAL A 63 -6.34 4.74 9.56
CA VAL A 63 -7.70 4.65 9.01
C VAL A 63 -8.72 4.45 10.13
N TYR A 64 -8.45 3.55 11.08
CA TYR A 64 -9.33 3.34 12.24
C TYR A 64 -9.44 4.58 13.12
N LEU A 65 -8.32 5.25 13.38
CA LEU A 65 -8.30 6.48 14.18
C LEU A 65 -9.08 7.61 13.49
N SER A 66 -8.91 7.79 12.19
CA SER A 66 -9.64 8.81 11.45
C SER A 66 -11.14 8.50 11.35
N ALA A 67 -11.53 7.22 11.20
CA ALA A 67 -12.92 6.81 11.21
C ALA A 67 -13.58 7.05 12.59
N LEU A 68 -12.86 6.75 13.67
CA LEU A 68 -13.32 7.02 15.03
C LEU A 68 -13.51 8.52 15.27
N LEU A 69 -12.58 9.35 14.83
CA LEU A 69 -12.70 10.82 14.92
C LEU A 69 -13.89 11.35 14.14
N LEU A 70 -14.14 10.81 12.95
CA LEU A 70 -15.33 11.18 12.16
C LEU A 70 -16.61 10.82 12.91
N MET A 71 -16.71 9.61 13.45
CA MET A 71 -17.88 9.18 14.23
C MET A 71 -18.12 10.07 15.45
N ILE A 72 -17.06 10.41 16.20
CA ILE A 72 -17.15 11.30 17.35
C ILE A 72 -17.63 12.69 16.91
N SER A 73 -17.05 13.24 15.84
CA SER A 73 -17.43 14.55 15.32
C SER A 73 -18.89 14.59 14.86
N TRP A 74 -19.34 13.49 14.23
CA TRP A 74 -20.74 13.36 13.81
C TRP A 74 -21.71 13.33 15.03
N LEU A 75 -21.35 12.57 16.08
CA LEU A 75 -22.13 12.52 17.34
C LEU A 75 -22.18 13.87 18.04
N VAL A 76 -21.05 14.61 18.07
CA VAL A 76 -21.00 15.97 18.64
C VAL A 76 -21.95 16.90 17.86
N GLY A 77 -21.95 16.82 16.52
CA GLY A 77 -22.86 17.61 15.68
C GLY A 77 -24.35 17.28 15.93
N PHE A 78 -24.64 16.00 16.23
CA PHE A 78 -26.01 15.57 16.53
C PHE A 78 -26.49 16.11 17.89
N GLN A 79 -25.59 16.21 18.91
CA GLN A 79 -25.95 16.67 20.25
C GLN A 79 -25.96 18.20 20.41
N TYR A 80 -25.00 18.89 19.78
CA TYR A 80 -24.75 20.32 19.98
C TYR A 80 -25.16 21.19 18.78
N GLY A 81 -25.66 20.57 17.72
CA GLY A 81 -26.04 21.25 16.48
C GLY A 81 -24.91 21.29 15.46
N GLN A 82 -25.32 21.41 14.19
CA GLN A 82 -24.37 21.47 13.08
C GLN A 82 -23.61 22.80 13.06
N GLY A 83 -22.31 22.73 12.73
CA GLY A 83 -21.45 23.92 12.68
C GLY A 83 -20.75 24.27 13.99
N HIS A 84 -20.81 23.43 15.01
CA HIS A 84 -20.10 23.66 16.26
C HIS A 84 -18.58 23.53 16.04
N LEU A 85 -17.81 24.44 16.66
CA LEU A 85 -16.35 24.52 16.48
C LEU A 85 -15.64 23.18 16.73
N PHE A 86 -16.05 22.43 17.78
CA PHE A 86 -15.48 21.13 18.11
C PHE A 86 -15.75 20.07 17.03
N GLN A 87 -16.91 20.11 16.38
CA GLN A 87 -17.26 19.26 15.26
C GLN A 87 -16.34 19.50 14.07
N THR A 88 -16.15 20.78 13.70
CA THR A 88 -15.28 21.18 12.59
C THR A 88 -13.83 20.78 12.85
N ILE A 89 -13.31 21.02 14.06
CA ILE A 89 -11.96 20.59 14.45
C ILE A 89 -11.80 19.06 14.32
N GLY A 90 -12.79 18.30 14.76
CA GLY A 90 -12.75 16.85 14.65
C GLY A 90 -12.74 16.37 13.20
N TYR A 91 -13.51 16.99 12.31
CA TYR A 91 -13.45 16.70 10.87
C TYR A 91 -12.11 17.07 10.26
N CYS A 92 -11.54 18.23 10.59
CA CYS A 92 -10.21 18.62 10.15
C CYS A 92 -9.15 17.60 10.56
N LEU A 93 -9.17 17.15 11.81
CA LEU A 93 -8.24 16.13 12.30
C LEU A 93 -8.41 14.79 11.57
N ALA A 94 -9.66 14.37 11.33
CA ALA A 94 -9.96 13.17 10.57
C ALA A 94 -9.42 13.26 9.13
N ILE A 95 -9.59 14.42 8.47
CA ILE A 95 -9.06 14.68 7.12
C ILE A 95 -7.53 14.62 7.10
N VAL A 96 -6.87 15.26 8.06
CA VAL A 96 -5.40 15.31 8.11
C VAL A 96 -4.81 13.92 8.37
N ILE A 97 -5.36 13.19 9.35
CA ILE A 97 -4.84 11.87 9.73
C ILE A 97 -5.14 10.83 8.65
N GLY A 98 -6.40 10.76 8.19
CA GLY A 98 -6.84 9.79 7.18
C GLY A 98 -6.34 10.12 5.78
N GLY A 99 -6.28 11.41 5.44
CA GLY A 99 -5.92 11.92 4.12
C GLY A 99 -4.43 12.11 3.88
N TYR A 100 -3.58 11.94 4.89
CA TYR A 100 -2.13 12.23 4.76
C TYR A 100 -1.48 11.57 3.54
N THR A 101 -1.73 10.27 3.35
CA THR A 101 -1.18 9.50 2.23
C THR A 101 -1.76 9.97 0.90
N LEU A 102 -3.08 10.24 0.88
CA LEU A 102 -3.80 10.75 -0.28
C LEU A 102 -3.27 12.11 -0.72
N PHE A 103 -3.16 13.07 0.19
CA PHE A 103 -2.65 14.40 -0.11
C PHE A 103 -1.22 14.39 -0.60
N ARG A 104 -0.36 13.59 0.03
CA ARG A 104 1.04 13.45 -0.39
C ARG A 104 1.14 12.91 -1.82
N LYS A 105 0.36 11.89 -2.17
CA LYS A 105 0.31 11.34 -3.54
C LYS A 105 -0.30 12.35 -4.51
N GLY A 106 -1.46 12.89 -4.16
CA GLY A 106 -2.21 13.82 -5.02
C GLY A 106 -1.43 15.10 -5.34
N LEU A 107 -0.79 15.73 -4.35
CA LEU A 107 0.04 16.93 -4.56
C LEU A 107 1.30 16.62 -5.39
N ASN A 108 1.95 15.47 -5.14
CA ASN A 108 3.11 15.06 -5.93
C ASN A 108 2.74 14.80 -7.40
N ASN A 109 1.59 14.17 -7.66
CA ASN A 109 1.10 13.90 -9.00
C ASN A 109 0.63 15.19 -9.69
N LEU A 110 -0.01 16.10 -8.93
CA LEU A 110 -0.39 17.42 -9.44
C LEU A 110 0.84 18.23 -9.88
N SER A 111 1.93 18.19 -9.11
CA SER A 111 3.18 18.87 -9.47
C SER A 111 3.82 18.33 -10.75
N ARG A 112 3.49 17.07 -11.11
CA ARG A 112 3.93 16.41 -12.35
C ARG A 112 2.90 16.47 -13.47
N LEU A 113 1.78 17.20 -13.27
CA LEU A 113 0.64 17.26 -14.20
C LEU A 113 0.04 15.87 -14.52
N GLN A 114 0.15 14.94 -13.59
CA GLN A 114 -0.46 13.63 -13.67
C GLN A 114 -1.81 13.66 -12.96
N PHE A 115 -2.88 13.58 -13.72
CA PHE A 115 -4.24 13.56 -13.19
C PHE A 115 -4.69 12.12 -12.95
N ASP A 116 -4.42 11.63 -11.75
CA ASP A 116 -4.91 10.35 -11.27
C ASP A 116 -6.05 10.53 -10.27
N MET A 117 -6.62 9.41 -9.79
CA MET A 117 -7.70 9.43 -8.82
C MET A 117 -7.33 10.16 -7.53
N SER A 118 -6.07 10.03 -7.06
CA SER A 118 -5.60 10.70 -5.84
C SER A 118 -5.55 12.22 -6.02
N THR A 119 -5.17 12.71 -7.20
CA THR A 119 -5.15 14.14 -7.54
C THR A 119 -6.56 14.72 -7.56
N LEU A 120 -7.50 14.04 -8.24
CA LEU A 120 -8.90 14.49 -8.31
C LEU A 120 -9.54 14.53 -6.93
N MET A 121 -9.32 13.49 -6.11
CA MET A 121 -9.83 13.46 -4.73
C MET A 121 -9.21 14.55 -3.86
N THR A 122 -7.92 14.84 -4.00
CA THR A 122 -7.25 15.92 -3.29
C THR A 122 -7.90 17.27 -3.61
N ILE A 123 -8.16 17.56 -4.88
CA ILE A 123 -8.84 18.76 -5.33
C ILE A 123 -10.27 18.84 -4.77
N ALA A 124 -11.01 17.72 -4.82
CA ALA A 124 -12.38 17.66 -4.31
C ALA A 124 -12.45 17.94 -2.81
N ILE A 125 -11.54 17.38 -2.01
CA ILE A 125 -11.50 17.60 -0.56
C ILE A 125 -11.12 19.04 -0.22
N ILE A 126 -10.16 19.63 -0.93
CA ILE A 126 -9.81 21.04 -0.78
C ILE A 126 -11.02 21.92 -1.14
N GLY A 127 -11.74 21.59 -2.22
CA GLY A 127 -12.97 22.28 -2.61
C GLY A 127 -14.05 22.20 -1.53
N ALA A 128 -14.32 21.02 -0.98
CA ALA A 128 -15.26 20.82 0.12
C ALA A 128 -14.89 21.65 1.35
N ALA A 129 -13.60 21.69 1.71
CA ALA A 129 -13.11 22.51 2.83
C ALA A 129 -13.30 24.01 2.59
N LEU A 130 -13.09 24.50 1.36
CA LEU A 130 -13.26 25.91 1.01
C LEU A 130 -14.72 26.38 1.07
N ILE A 131 -15.67 25.51 0.76
CA ILE A 131 -17.11 25.81 0.85
C ILE A 131 -17.67 25.57 2.25
N GLY A 132 -16.86 25.07 3.19
CA GLY A 132 -17.27 24.81 4.57
C GLY A 132 -17.86 23.43 4.85
N GLU A 133 -17.91 22.54 3.85
CA GLU A 133 -18.48 21.19 3.94
C GLU A 133 -17.42 20.19 4.46
N TRP A 134 -16.95 20.43 5.69
CA TRP A 134 -15.91 19.63 6.33
C TRP A 134 -16.31 18.17 6.57
N GLY A 135 -17.60 17.94 6.87
CA GLY A 135 -18.13 16.59 7.11
C GLY A 135 -18.12 15.74 5.85
N GLU A 136 -18.47 16.30 4.71
CA GLU A 136 -18.43 15.63 3.41
C GLU A 136 -16.99 15.32 3.01
N GLY A 137 -16.09 16.30 3.13
CA GLY A 137 -14.67 16.11 2.87
C GLY A 137 -14.05 15.01 3.73
N ALA A 138 -14.35 14.98 5.03
CA ALA A 138 -13.88 13.94 5.94
C ALA A 138 -14.43 12.55 5.57
N THR A 139 -15.70 12.46 5.19
CA THR A 139 -16.34 11.21 4.75
C THR A 139 -15.66 10.66 3.50
N VAL A 140 -15.42 11.51 2.50
CA VAL A 140 -14.73 11.12 1.25
C VAL A 140 -13.33 10.62 1.54
N VAL A 141 -12.55 11.29 2.40
CA VAL A 141 -11.19 10.86 2.81
C VAL A 141 -11.21 9.46 3.40
N ILE A 142 -12.15 9.20 4.30
CA ILE A 142 -12.20 7.90 5.00
C ILE A 142 -12.66 6.79 4.07
N LEU A 143 -13.66 7.03 3.22
CA LEU A 143 -14.08 6.05 2.21
C LEU A 143 -12.94 5.71 1.25
N PHE A 144 -12.16 6.72 0.83
CA PHE A 144 -10.99 6.50 -0.01
C PHE A 144 -9.91 5.70 0.74
N ALA A 145 -9.62 6.04 1.99
CA ALA A 145 -8.64 5.32 2.80
C ALA A 145 -9.03 3.85 3.04
N ILE A 146 -10.32 3.57 3.26
CA ILE A 146 -10.84 2.20 3.36
C ILE A 146 -10.68 1.48 2.03
N SER A 147 -11.05 2.11 0.92
CA SER A 147 -10.90 1.54 -0.42
C SER A 147 -9.46 1.17 -0.73
N GLU A 148 -8.50 2.07 -0.45
CA GLU A 148 -7.07 1.83 -0.64
C GLU A 148 -6.56 0.70 0.27
N ALA A 149 -7.06 0.59 1.50
CA ALA A 149 -6.72 -0.50 2.41
C ALA A 149 -7.23 -1.86 1.91
N LEU A 150 -8.46 -1.91 1.39
CA LEU A 150 -9.06 -3.11 0.80
C LEU A 150 -8.35 -3.53 -0.49
N GLU A 151 -7.98 -2.57 -1.33
CA GLU A 151 -7.21 -2.83 -2.55
C GLU A 151 -5.87 -3.48 -2.21
N ARG A 152 -5.11 -2.91 -1.27
CA ARG A 152 -3.86 -3.51 -0.78
C ARG A 152 -4.07 -4.92 -0.24
N TYR A 153 -5.10 -5.13 0.57
CA TYR A 153 -5.42 -6.45 1.11
C TYR A 153 -5.71 -7.47 0.00
N SER A 154 -6.50 -7.07 -1.00
CA SER A 154 -6.84 -7.93 -2.14
C SER A 154 -5.62 -8.29 -2.97
N MET A 155 -4.74 -7.31 -3.23
CA MET A 155 -3.49 -7.52 -3.96
C MET A 155 -2.54 -8.44 -3.19
N ASP A 156 -2.38 -8.24 -1.89
CA ASP A 156 -1.55 -9.09 -1.04
C ASP A 156 -2.09 -10.52 -0.99
N LYS A 157 -3.40 -10.67 -0.93
CA LYS A 157 -4.05 -11.98 -0.94
C LYS A 157 -3.86 -12.71 -2.27
N ALA A 158 -4.00 -12.00 -3.38
CA ALA A 158 -3.75 -12.55 -4.72
C ALA A 158 -2.29 -13.01 -4.87
N ARG A 159 -1.32 -12.19 -4.42
CA ARG A 159 0.10 -12.54 -4.43
C ARG A 159 0.39 -13.78 -3.59
N GLN A 160 -0.18 -13.90 -2.39
CA GLN A 160 -0.05 -15.07 -1.53
C GLN A 160 -0.56 -16.35 -2.21
N SER A 161 -1.68 -16.25 -2.93
CA SER A 161 -2.24 -17.40 -3.65
C SER A 161 -1.32 -17.85 -4.79
N ILE A 162 -0.74 -16.93 -5.54
CA ILE A 162 0.23 -17.22 -6.60
C ILE A 162 1.50 -17.85 -6.00
N GLU A 163 2.02 -17.29 -4.92
CA GLU A 163 3.21 -17.79 -4.23
C GLU A 163 3.00 -19.23 -3.71
N SER A 164 1.84 -19.52 -3.11
CA SER A 164 1.51 -20.85 -2.62
C SER A 164 1.41 -21.90 -3.74
N LEU A 165 0.89 -21.52 -4.90
CA LEU A 165 0.84 -22.40 -6.07
C LEU A 165 2.24 -22.70 -6.62
N MET A 166 3.15 -21.73 -6.57
CA MET A 166 4.53 -21.92 -7.00
C MET A 166 5.34 -22.80 -6.05
N ASP A 167 5.06 -22.74 -4.74
CA ASP A 167 5.73 -23.59 -3.74
C ASP A 167 5.30 -25.09 -3.87
N ILE A 168 4.12 -25.35 -4.44
CA ILE A 168 3.63 -26.72 -4.71
C ILE A 168 4.24 -27.28 -6.00
N ALA A 169 4.69 -26.43 -6.91
CA ALA A 169 5.31 -26.88 -8.15
C ALA A 169 6.65 -27.60 -7.83
N PRO A 170 6.84 -28.85 -8.31
CA PRO A 170 8.08 -29.58 -8.06
C PRO A 170 9.27 -28.81 -8.61
N LYS A 171 10.28 -28.59 -7.76
CA LYS A 171 11.52 -27.87 -8.13
C LYS A 171 12.41 -28.71 -9.05
N GLU A 172 12.12 -30.00 -9.17
CA GLU A 172 12.85 -30.95 -9.99
C GLU A 172 11.86 -31.75 -10.86
N ALA A 173 12.19 -31.91 -12.12
CA ALA A 173 11.44 -32.75 -13.04
C ALA A 173 12.19 -34.05 -13.26
N LEU A 174 11.54 -35.17 -12.98
CA LEU A 174 12.04 -36.50 -13.37
C LEU A 174 11.91 -36.65 -14.90
N ILE A 175 13.06 -36.66 -15.57
CA ILE A 175 13.10 -36.84 -17.02
C ILE A 175 13.54 -38.26 -17.32
N ARG A 176 12.65 -39.08 -17.90
CA ARG A 176 12.99 -40.39 -18.41
C ARG A 176 13.58 -40.26 -19.81
N ARG A 177 14.89 -40.47 -19.91
CA ARG A 177 15.60 -40.44 -21.18
C ARG A 177 16.20 -41.82 -21.44
N ASN A 178 15.79 -42.48 -22.54
CA ASN A 178 16.28 -43.81 -22.94
C ASN A 178 16.06 -44.93 -21.89
N GLY A 179 14.97 -44.86 -21.12
CA GLY A 179 14.65 -45.91 -20.12
C GLY A 179 15.38 -45.79 -18.78
N GLN A 180 16.19 -44.73 -18.57
CA GLN A 180 16.80 -44.38 -17.27
C GLN A 180 16.08 -43.17 -16.69
N GLU A 181 15.81 -43.23 -15.38
CA GLU A 181 15.25 -42.11 -14.57
C GLU A 181 16.34 -41.20 -14.08
#